data_4e82076dc33ae7a753f808c04a6498d1
#
_entry.id   4e82076dc33ae7a753f808c04a6498d1
#
_cell.length_a   1.000
_cell.length_b   1.000
_cell.length_c   1.000
_cell.angle_alpha   90.00
_cell.angle_beta   90.00
_cell.angle_gamma   90.00
#
_symmetry.space_group_name_H-M   'P 1'
#
loop_
_entity.id
_entity.type
_entity.pdbx_description
1 polymer ?
#
loop_
_entity_poly.entity_id
_entity_poly.type
_entity_poly.pdbx_seq_one_letter_code
_entity_poly.pdbx_strand_id
1 'polypeptide(L)'
;MVNTHPTPATGHPTTQPPQLPEPPEPSGPYTADTEAASWPVTTWQGWQHFATTEPPAPPQPGQAPRTREERLAYHSAFVTVRTPAINTLAHQVRTLMILGRHQQITARPSLIVTGPPAAGKTTALLHVGRTCHLAHTLRTPPTQGSAHPAVPVAYVLVPPGATAKTLTTEFARYLGIPTTTRMTQAQITDAVCHTYNTAGIQLVLIDEIHRLNPRTTTGAQAADLLKDLTERIRATFVYAGIDVTTTPLFTGVRGAQLAARATLIHCGPLPAHHGQTRPFTDTLTDLENALDLHHHTPGTLPHHAPYLHQRTAGRIGSLTRLIRQAAITAIHNGTEKITKATLDAVQLDHHAETHHRPTTQH
;
A
#
# COMPACT_ATOMS: atom_id res chain seq x y z
N MET A 1 65.87 -55.23 -4.05
CA MET A 1 65.66 -54.91 -5.46
C MET A 1 64.70 -53.74 -5.54
N VAL A 2 65.20 -52.72 -6.09
CA VAL A 2 64.66 -51.42 -6.34
C VAL A 2 63.45 -51.55 -7.30
N ASN A 3 62.35 -50.80 -7.09
CA ASN A 3 61.62 -50.22 -8.20
C ASN A 3 60.86 -48.96 -7.74
N THR A 4 61.33 -47.88 -8.23
CA THR A 4 60.80 -46.54 -8.21
C THR A 4 59.72 -46.39 -9.29
N HIS A 5 58.59 -45.71 -8.95
CA HIS A 5 57.66 -45.15 -9.96
C HIS A 5 57.37 -43.67 -9.66
N PRO A 6 57.36 -42.83 -10.68
CA PRO A 6 57.14 -41.40 -10.52
C PRO A 6 55.63 -41.05 -10.62
N THR A 7 55.26 -40.04 -9.85
CA THR A 7 53.95 -39.34 -9.88
C THR A 7 53.89 -38.40 -11.07
N PRO A 8 52.70 -38.23 -11.73
CA PRO A 8 52.46 -37.05 -12.51
C PRO A 8 51.54 -36.09 -11.76
N ALA A 9 52.01 -34.88 -11.59
CA ALA A 9 51.27 -33.73 -11.15
C ALA A 9 50.39 -33.21 -12.32
N THR A 10 49.07 -33.11 -12.12
CA THR A 10 48.22 -32.28 -12.93
C THR A 10 47.46 -31.30 -12.03
N GLY A 11 47.99 -30.09 -11.95
CA GLY A 11 47.29 -28.94 -11.34
C GLY A 11 46.20 -28.43 -12.28
N HIS A 12 44.97 -28.48 -11.82
CA HIS A 12 43.87 -27.72 -12.45
C HIS A 12 43.88 -26.29 -11.89
N PRO A 13 43.79 -25.24 -12.72
CA PRO A 13 43.64 -23.88 -12.25
C PRO A 13 42.24 -23.71 -11.66
N THR A 14 42.16 -23.44 -10.37
CA THR A 14 40.93 -23.03 -9.68
C THR A 14 40.58 -21.61 -10.14
N THR A 15 39.59 -21.51 -11.04
CA THR A 15 39.02 -20.24 -11.45
C THR A 15 38.16 -19.72 -10.29
N GLN A 16 38.62 -18.69 -9.61
CA GLN A 16 37.73 -17.96 -8.67
C GLN A 16 36.56 -17.34 -9.39
N PRO A 17 35.32 -17.42 -8.82
CA PRO A 17 34.20 -16.74 -9.39
C PRO A 17 34.42 -15.23 -9.35
N PRO A 18 33.90 -14.46 -10.32
CA PRO A 18 34.06 -13.02 -10.34
C PRO A 18 33.47 -12.41 -9.08
N GLN A 19 34.28 -11.66 -8.34
CA GLN A 19 33.82 -10.84 -7.22
C GLN A 19 32.89 -9.76 -7.75
N LEU A 20 31.65 -9.74 -7.24
CA LEU A 20 30.74 -8.61 -7.45
C LEU A 20 31.38 -7.35 -6.84
N PRO A 21 31.28 -6.20 -7.50
CA PRO A 21 31.76 -4.95 -6.95
C PRO A 21 31.06 -4.67 -5.62
N GLU A 22 31.86 -4.36 -4.60
CA GLU A 22 31.34 -3.93 -3.30
C GLU A 22 30.46 -2.68 -3.49
N PRO A 23 29.30 -2.61 -2.83
CA PRO A 23 28.47 -1.41 -2.87
C PRO A 23 29.30 -0.23 -2.32
N PRO A 24 29.16 0.97 -2.91
CA PRO A 24 29.90 2.14 -2.44
C PRO A 24 29.55 2.41 -0.98
N GLU A 25 30.57 2.65 -0.15
CA GLU A 25 30.36 3.07 1.23
C GLU A 25 29.55 4.36 1.28
N PRO A 26 28.56 4.48 2.18
CA PRO A 26 27.76 5.69 2.30
C PRO A 26 28.64 6.84 2.80
N SER A 27 29.04 7.71 1.89
CA SER A 27 29.81 8.92 2.20
C SER A 27 28.87 10.06 2.55
N GLY A 28 28.70 10.35 3.84
CA GLY A 28 28.04 11.56 4.35
C GLY A 28 27.42 11.38 5.73
N PRO A 29 27.26 12.44 6.51
CA PRO A 29 26.58 12.36 7.79
C PRO A 29 25.10 12.01 7.54
N TYR A 30 24.63 10.90 8.10
CA TYR A 30 23.23 10.53 8.15
C TYR A 30 22.47 11.65 8.84
N THR A 31 21.66 12.40 8.10
CA THR A 31 20.73 13.37 8.67
C THR A 31 19.49 12.62 9.18
N ALA A 32 18.83 13.14 10.21
CA ALA A 32 17.61 12.53 10.77
C ALA A 32 16.52 12.30 9.71
N ASP A 33 16.48 13.12 8.66
CA ASP A 33 15.54 12.99 7.54
C ASP A 33 15.84 11.77 6.65
N THR A 34 17.13 11.44 6.46
CA THR A 34 17.54 10.26 5.69
C THR A 34 17.21 8.98 6.47
N GLU A 35 17.36 8.99 7.78
CA GLU A 35 17.02 7.87 8.66
C GLU A 35 15.50 7.64 8.69
N ALA A 36 14.69 8.69 8.81
CA ALA A 36 13.23 8.60 8.77
C ALA A 36 12.69 8.04 7.43
N ALA A 37 13.33 8.36 6.31
CA ALA A 37 12.99 7.82 4.99
C ALA A 37 13.25 6.31 4.86
N SER A 38 14.09 5.73 5.68
CA SER A 38 14.41 4.29 5.68
C SER A 38 13.38 3.43 6.43
N TRP A 39 12.52 4.03 7.27
CA TRP A 39 11.55 3.31 8.08
C TRP A 39 10.31 2.94 7.27
N PRO A 40 9.77 1.71 7.42
CA PRO A 40 8.57 1.30 6.71
C PRO A 40 7.32 2.00 7.26
N VAL A 41 6.31 2.19 6.42
CA VAL A 41 5.01 2.79 6.80
C VAL A 41 4.25 2.03 7.88
N THR A 42 4.69 0.80 8.19
CA THR A 42 4.20 -0.03 9.30
C THR A 42 4.81 0.35 10.65
N THR A 43 5.59 1.43 10.71
CA THR A 43 6.10 2.05 11.93
C THR A 43 5.63 3.50 11.99
N TRP A 44 5.52 4.03 13.20
CA TRP A 44 5.11 5.42 13.40
C TRP A 44 6.01 6.42 12.65
N GLN A 45 7.32 6.24 12.73
CA GLN A 45 8.28 7.13 12.07
C GLN A 45 8.14 7.10 10.55
N GLY A 46 8.08 5.89 9.96
CA GLY A 46 7.86 5.72 8.53
C GLY A 46 6.48 6.22 8.08
N TRP A 47 5.46 6.01 8.89
CA TRP A 47 4.13 6.57 8.61
C TRP A 47 4.13 8.10 8.62
N GLN A 48 4.74 8.72 9.63
CA GLN A 48 4.84 10.18 9.74
C GLN A 48 5.57 10.76 8.52
N HIS A 49 6.72 10.20 8.17
CA HIS A 49 7.45 10.61 6.97
C HIS A 49 6.58 10.49 5.71
N PHE A 50 5.95 9.34 5.49
CA PHE A 50 5.03 9.14 4.35
C PHE A 50 3.87 10.13 4.34
N ALA A 51 3.26 10.38 5.50
CA ALA A 51 2.08 11.24 5.59
C ALA A 51 2.41 12.71 5.36
N THR A 52 3.57 13.20 5.80
CA THR A 52 4.00 14.59 5.68
C THR A 52 4.79 14.89 4.41
N THR A 53 5.41 13.88 3.78
CA THR A 53 6.08 14.06 2.49
C THR A 53 5.06 14.41 1.41
N GLU A 54 5.24 15.55 0.77
CA GLU A 54 4.37 15.97 -0.31
C GLU A 54 4.61 15.13 -1.57
N PRO A 55 3.56 14.49 -2.15
CA PRO A 55 3.72 13.78 -3.41
C PRO A 55 4.10 14.77 -4.50
N PRO A 56 4.92 14.37 -5.48
CA PRO A 56 5.29 15.27 -6.55
C PRO A 56 4.04 15.72 -7.32
N ALA A 57 3.92 17.04 -7.48
CA ALA A 57 2.80 17.65 -8.20
C ALA A 57 2.88 17.31 -9.71
N PRO A 58 1.76 17.12 -10.40
CA PRO A 58 1.75 17.02 -11.86
C PRO A 58 2.32 18.30 -12.49
N PRO A 59 2.82 18.24 -13.74
CA PRO A 59 3.35 19.39 -14.44
C PRO A 59 2.28 20.49 -14.56
N GLN A 60 2.67 21.73 -14.29
CA GLN A 60 1.77 22.87 -14.37
C GLN A 60 2.05 23.71 -15.62
N PRO A 61 1.04 24.21 -16.31
CA PRO A 61 1.25 25.13 -17.43
C PRO A 61 2.10 26.34 -17.02
N GLY A 62 3.14 26.65 -17.78
CA GLY A 62 4.03 27.79 -17.52
C GLY A 62 5.18 27.51 -16.55
N GLN A 63 5.30 26.33 -15.98
CA GLN A 63 6.51 25.93 -15.25
C GLN A 63 7.66 25.64 -16.20
N ALA A 64 8.90 25.87 -15.73
CA ALA A 64 10.09 25.45 -16.45
C ALA A 64 10.07 23.92 -16.65
N PRO A 65 10.46 23.41 -17.83
CA PRO A 65 10.54 21.99 -18.08
C PRO A 65 11.46 21.31 -17.05
N ARG A 66 11.00 20.19 -16.51
CA ARG A 66 11.81 19.38 -15.60
C ARG A 66 12.93 18.68 -16.35
N THR A 67 14.05 18.47 -15.67
CA THR A 67 15.14 17.65 -16.19
C THR A 67 14.68 16.20 -16.40
N ARG A 68 15.48 15.43 -17.13
CA ARG A 68 15.20 14.00 -17.34
C ARG A 68 15.14 13.23 -16.02
N GLU A 69 16.06 13.50 -15.11
CA GLU A 69 16.13 12.88 -13.79
C GLU A 69 14.91 13.23 -12.91
N GLU A 70 14.50 14.47 -12.91
CA GLU A 70 13.29 14.91 -12.18
C GLU A 70 12.03 14.25 -12.72
N ARG A 71 11.91 14.06 -14.03
CA ARG A 71 10.76 13.38 -14.65
C ARG A 71 10.76 11.88 -14.37
N LEU A 72 11.94 11.24 -14.37
CA LEU A 72 12.07 9.84 -13.94
C LEU A 72 11.71 9.68 -12.47
N ALA A 73 12.16 10.57 -11.59
CA ALA A 73 11.79 10.59 -10.18
C ALA A 73 10.28 10.80 -10.01
N TYR A 74 9.69 11.75 -10.74
CA TYR A 74 8.24 12.01 -10.74
C TYR A 74 7.43 10.76 -11.12
N HIS A 75 7.75 10.11 -12.25
CA HIS A 75 7.04 8.90 -12.68
C HIS A 75 7.34 7.67 -11.82
N SER A 76 8.43 7.69 -11.04
CA SER A 76 8.75 6.63 -10.08
C SER A 76 8.04 6.80 -8.74
N ALA A 77 7.63 8.02 -8.40
CA ALA A 77 7.03 8.33 -7.12
C ALA A 77 5.64 7.68 -6.94
N PHE A 78 5.24 7.55 -5.68
CA PHE A 78 3.90 7.09 -5.33
C PHE A 78 2.88 8.21 -5.55
N VAL A 79 2.12 8.11 -6.63
CA VAL A 79 1.03 9.04 -6.95
C VAL A 79 -0.30 8.30 -6.83
N THR A 80 -1.22 8.86 -6.06
CA THR A 80 -2.56 8.30 -5.88
C THR A 80 -3.51 8.86 -6.94
N VAL A 81 -4.09 7.97 -7.75
CA VAL A 81 -5.17 8.32 -8.65
C VAL A 81 -6.50 8.22 -7.90
N ARG A 82 -7.31 9.26 -7.97
CA ARG A 82 -8.63 9.27 -7.33
C ARG A 82 -9.58 8.34 -8.06
N THR A 83 -10.04 7.31 -7.37
CA THR A 83 -11.07 6.39 -7.87
C THR A 83 -12.38 6.56 -7.09
N PRO A 84 -13.53 6.16 -7.64
CA PRO A 84 -14.80 6.18 -6.90
C PRO A 84 -14.72 5.46 -5.55
N ALA A 85 -13.99 4.35 -5.48
CA ALA A 85 -13.78 3.59 -4.24
C ALA A 85 -13.01 4.40 -3.19
N ILE A 86 -11.96 5.13 -3.59
CA ILE A 86 -11.20 6.02 -2.68
C ILE A 86 -12.11 7.13 -2.14
N ASN A 87 -12.91 7.77 -3.00
CA ASN A 87 -13.82 8.83 -2.60
C ASN A 87 -14.89 8.32 -1.61
N THR A 88 -15.47 7.15 -1.89
CA THR A 88 -16.43 6.50 -0.98
C THR A 88 -15.78 6.16 0.35
N LEU A 89 -14.57 5.58 0.34
CA LEU A 89 -13.85 5.24 1.57
C LEU A 89 -13.54 6.50 2.40
N ALA A 90 -13.04 7.55 1.77
CA ALA A 90 -12.73 8.81 2.44
C ALA A 90 -13.97 9.43 3.09
N HIS A 91 -15.11 9.43 2.39
CA HIS A 91 -16.39 9.92 2.91
C HIS A 91 -16.83 9.08 4.12
N GLN A 92 -16.85 7.77 4.00
CA GLN A 92 -17.29 6.86 5.07
C GLN A 92 -16.38 6.94 6.30
N VAL A 93 -15.05 6.95 6.13
CA VAL A 93 -14.11 7.12 7.24
C VAL A 93 -14.38 8.43 7.97
N ARG A 94 -14.53 9.54 7.23
CA ARG A 94 -14.83 10.85 7.84
C ARG A 94 -16.13 10.82 8.64
N THR A 95 -17.19 10.22 8.10
CA THR A 95 -18.48 10.08 8.77
C THR A 95 -18.38 9.28 10.05
N LEU A 96 -17.70 8.11 10.02
CA LEU A 96 -17.54 7.26 11.19
C LEU A 96 -16.65 7.91 12.26
N MET A 97 -15.61 8.64 11.87
CA MET A 97 -14.78 9.38 12.81
C MET A 97 -15.56 10.50 13.52
N ILE A 98 -16.49 11.16 12.82
CA ILE A 98 -17.37 12.18 13.43
C ILE A 98 -18.34 11.50 14.43
N LEU A 99 -19.00 10.43 14.02
CA LEU A 99 -19.89 9.65 14.89
C LEU A 99 -19.15 9.13 16.12
N GLY A 100 -17.95 8.58 15.94
CA GLY A 100 -17.13 8.01 17.01
C GLY A 100 -16.69 9.01 18.09
N ARG A 101 -16.65 10.32 17.79
CA ARG A 101 -16.31 11.36 18.79
C ARG A 101 -17.37 11.53 19.86
N HIS A 102 -18.63 11.31 19.51
CA HIS A 102 -19.77 11.56 20.38
C HIS A 102 -20.34 10.26 20.99
N GLN A 103 -19.88 9.10 20.50
CA GLN A 103 -20.33 7.82 21.04
C GLN A 103 -19.37 7.33 22.12
N GLN A 104 -19.90 7.15 23.33
CA GLN A 104 -19.17 6.53 24.44
C GLN A 104 -19.29 4.99 24.43
N ILE A 105 -19.95 4.43 23.40
CA ILE A 105 -20.23 3.00 23.27
C ILE A 105 -18.97 2.27 22.79
N THR A 106 -18.72 1.09 23.36
CA THR A 106 -17.57 0.25 23.01
C THR A 106 -17.66 -0.36 21.61
N ALA A 107 -18.86 -0.62 21.13
CA ALA A 107 -19.13 -1.31 19.86
C ALA A 107 -19.16 -0.33 18.67
N ARG A 108 -18.00 0.19 18.27
CA ARG A 108 -17.91 1.18 17.18
C ARG A 108 -18.10 0.56 15.80
N PRO A 109 -18.77 1.27 14.87
CA PRO A 109 -18.84 0.83 13.48
C PRO A 109 -17.47 0.86 12.82
N SER A 110 -17.25 -0.08 11.91
CA SER A 110 -16.02 -0.26 11.15
C SER A 110 -16.27 -0.29 9.64
N LEU A 111 -15.20 -0.34 8.85
CA LEU A 111 -15.28 -0.45 7.40
C LEU A 111 -14.52 -1.69 6.92
N ILE A 112 -15.04 -2.32 5.87
CA ILE A 112 -14.38 -3.42 5.17
C ILE A 112 -14.13 -2.97 3.73
N VAL A 113 -12.88 -2.99 3.30
CA VAL A 113 -12.46 -2.72 1.93
C VAL A 113 -12.09 -4.05 1.27
N THR A 114 -12.89 -4.50 0.33
CA THR A 114 -12.70 -5.80 -0.35
C THR A 114 -12.53 -5.63 -1.85
N GLY A 115 -11.84 -6.57 -2.48
CA GLY A 115 -11.67 -6.58 -3.93
C GLY A 115 -10.48 -7.44 -4.37
N PRO A 116 -10.35 -7.70 -5.68
CA PRO A 116 -9.29 -8.55 -6.21
C PRO A 116 -7.89 -7.94 -6.01
N PRO A 117 -6.82 -8.71 -6.25
CA PRO A 117 -5.45 -8.17 -6.31
C PRO A 117 -5.34 -7.02 -7.31
N ALA A 118 -4.44 -6.08 -7.06
CA ALA A 118 -4.19 -4.90 -7.89
C ALA A 118 -5.40 -3.95 -8.09
N ALA A 119 -6.46 -4.07 -7.28
CA ALA A 119 -7.62 -3.17 -7.32
C ALA A 119 -7.41 -1.84 -6.54
N GLY A 120 -6.23 -1.62 -5.97
CA GLY A 120 -5.88 -0.36 -5.29
C GLY A 120 -6.29 -0.27 -3.82
N LYS A 121 -6.63 -1.37 -3.13
CA LYS A 121 -7.02 -1.39 -1.71
C LYS A 121 -6.00 -0.72 -0.79
N THR A 122 -4.75 -1.18 -0.83
CA THR A 122 -3.65 -0.60 -0.04
C THR A 122 -3.46 0.88 -0.34
N THR A 123 -3.50 1.27 -1.62
CA THR A 123 -3.41 2.68 -2.03
C THR A 123 -4.55 3.51 -1.44
N ALA A 124 -5.77 2.97 -1.43
CA ALA A 124 -6.93 3.63 -0.85
C ALA A 124 -6.77 3.84 0.67
N LEU A 125 -6.29 2.81 1.39
CA LEU A 125 -5.99 2.92 2.83
C LEU A 125 -4.93 3.99 3.10
N LEU A 126 -3.80 3.93 2.41
CA LEU A 126 -2.70 4.88 2.58
C LEU A 126 -3.13 6.31 2.27
N HIS A 127 -3.89 6.52 1.20
CA HIS A 127 -4.41 7.84 0.83
C HIS A 127 -5.35 8.41 1.90
N VAL A 128 -6.32 7.61 2.34
CA VAL A 128 -7.28 8.05 3.37
C VAL A 128 -6.60 8.27 4.71
N GLY A 129 -5.70 7.38 5.10
CA GLY A 129 -4.89 7.56 6.31
C GLY A 129 -4.06 8.84 6.28
N ARG A 130 -3.35 9.10 5.15
CA ARG A 130 -2.59 10.36 4.96
C ARG A 130 -3.49 11.59 5.08
N THR A 131 -4.65 11.57 4.43
CA THR A 131 -5.61 12.68 4.50
C THR A 131 -6.10 12.92 5.93
N CYS A 132 -6.38 11.85 6.68
CA CYS A 132 -6.78 11.95 8.09
C CYS A 132 -5.64 12.49 8.96
N HIS A 133 -4.40 12.04 8.73
CA HIS A 133 -3.22 12.51 9.44
C HIS A 133 -3.02 14.01 9.26
N LEU A 134 -2.97 14.49 8.02
CA LEU A 134 -2.81 15.90 7.69
C LEU A 134 -3.96 16.76 8.24
N ALA A 135 -5.20 16.28 8.12
CA ALA A 135 -6.36 16.99 8.67
C ALA A 135 -6.35 17.08 10.20
N HIS A 136 -5.73 16.12 10.89
CA HIS A 136 -5.52 16.16 12.33
C HIS A 136 -4.46 17.19 12.69
N THR A 137 -3.30 17.15 12.03
CA THR A 137 -2.17 18.07 12.26
C THR A 137 -2.58 19.54 12.07
N LEU A 138 -3.40 19.83 11.06
CA LEU A 138 -3.93 21.18 10.83
C LEU A 138 -4.87 21.67 11.95
N ARG A 139 -5.63 20.76 12.59
CA ARG A 139 -6.57 21.13 13.67
C ARG A 139 -5.92 21.17 15.04
N THR A 140 -4.87 20.38 15.23
CA THR A 140 -4.16 20.26 16.51
C THR A 140 -2.67 20.45 16.21
N PRO A 141 -2.24 21.72 16.02
CA PRO A 141 -0.83 21.99 15.80
C PRO A 141 -0.01 21.50 17.00
N PRO A 142 1.21 21.02 16.79
CA PRO A 142 2.09 20.60 17.86
C PRO A 142 2.24 21.72 18.88
N THR A 143 1.84 21.48 20.11
CA THR A 143 2.06 22.43 21.21
C THR A 143 3.53 22.34 21.59
N GLN A 144 4.24 23.47 21.59
CA GLN A 144 5.61 23.53 22.10
C GLN A 144 5.64 22.98 23.54
N GLY A 145 6.41 21.91 23.77
CA GLY A 145 6.51 21.25 25.06
C GLY A 145 5.66 19.97 25.23
N SER A 146 4.90 19.56 24.22
CA SER A 146 4.26 18.24 24.25
C SER A 146 5.33 17.15 24.16
N ALA A 147 5.42 16.32 25.22
CA ALA A 147 6.41 15.24 25.31
C ALA A 147 6.25 14.17 24.21
N HIS A 148 5.08 14.07 23.59
CA HIS A 148 4.81 13.11 22.53
C HIS A 148 3.94 13.74 21.42
N PRO A 149 4.33 13.64 20.13
CA PRO A 149 3.49 14.05 19.02
C PRO A 149 2.22 13.19 18.99
N ALA A 150 1.09 13.81 18.67
CA ALA A 150 -0.16 13.07 18.49
C ALA A 150 -0.05 12.11 17.28
N VAL A 151 -0.48 10.88 17.46
CA VAL A 151 -0.48 9.83 16.43
C VAL A 151 -1.91 9.53 16.01
N PRO A 152 -2.47 10.27 15.03
CA PRO A 152 -3.90 10.12 14.71
C PRO A 152 -4.23 8.85 13.94
N VAL A 153 -3.28 8.23 13.26
CA VAL A 153 -3.48 7.08 12.38
C VAL A 153 -2.48 5.97 12.72
N ALA A 154 -2.93 4.74 12.75
CA ALA A 154 -2.09 3.55 12.79
C ALA A 154 -2.33 2.69 11.53
N TYR A 155 -1.25 2.24 10.90
CA TYR A 155 -1.28 1.32 9.77
C TYR A 155 -0.60 0.00 10.15
N VAL A 156 -1.38 -1.08 10.13
CA VAL A 156 -0.95 -2.43 10.53
C VAL A 156 -1.10 -3.37 9.34
N LEU A 157 -0.02 -4.03 8.97
CA LEU A 157 -0.01 -5.06 7.94
C LEU A 157 -0.08 -6.43 8.59
N VAL A 158 -1.08 -7.23 8.25
CA VAL A 158 -1.24 -8.59 8.77
C VAL A 158 -0.15 -9.50 8.20
N PRO A 159 0.71 -10.11 9.02
CA PRO A 159 1.73 -11.02 8.52
C PRO A 159 1.10 -12.36 8.05
N PRO A 160 1.75 -13.08 7.13
CA PRO A 160 1.28 -14.40 6.70
C PRO A 160 1.18 -15.37 7.88
N GLY A 161 0.06 -16.11 8.00
CA GLY A 161 -0.14 -17.08 9.06
C GLY A 161 -0.19 -16.50 10.47
N ALA A 162 -0.62 -15.24 10.60
CA ALA A 162 -0.64 -14.53 11.88
C ALA A 162 -1.41 -15.29 12.96
N THR A 163 -0.77 -15.42 14.11
CA THR A 163 -1.41 -15.81 15.40
C THR A 163 -1.90 -14.55 16.11
N ALA A 164 -2.73 -14.70 17.12
CA ALA A 164 -3.15 -13.59 17.97
C ALA A 164 -1.93 -12.84 18.57
N LYS A 165 -0.92 -13.56 19.05
CA LYS A 165 0.29 -12.96 19.62
C LYS A 165 1.10 -12.20 18.56
N THR A 166 1.34 -12.79 17.37
CA THR A 166 2.09 -12.10 16.31
C THR A 166 1.36 -10.87 15.79
N LEU A 167 0.04 -10.94 15.66
CA LEU A 167 -0.77 -9.79 15.26
C LEU A 167 -0.70 -8.67 16.30
N THR A 168 -0.85 -8.98 17.60
CA THR A 168 -0.71 -7.99 18.68
C THR A 168 0.70 -7.36 18.69
N THR A 169 1.73 -8.15 18.35
CA THR A 169 3.10 -7.66 18.24
C THR A 169 3.25 -6.65 17.08
N GLU A 170 2.53 -6.83 15.96
CA GLU A 170 2.52 -5.83 14.88
C GLU A 170 1.89 -4.50 15.32
N PHE A 171 0.80 -4.55 16.11
CA PHE A 171 0.24 -3.35 16.71
C PHE A 171 1.25 -2.67 17.66
N ALA A 172 1.95 -3.45 18.49
CA ALA A 172 2.97 -2.94 19.39
C ALA A 172 4.14 -2.31 18.61
N ARG A 173 4.61 -2.99 17.54
CA ARG A 173 5.71 -2.51 16.66
C ARG A 173 5.40 -1.15 16.06
N TYR A 174 4.15 -0.92 15.66
CA TYR A 174 3.77 0.36 15.05
C TYR A 174 4.15 1.57 15.92
N LEU A 175 3.91 1.52 17.21
CA LEU A 175 4.25 2.59 18.16
C LEU A 175 5.58 2.38 18.88
N GLY A 176 6.37 1.37 18.52
CA GLY A 176 7.63 1.06 19.21
C GLY A 176 7.44 0.58 20.64
N ILE A 177 6.28 -0.01 20.98
CA ILE A 177 6.01 -0.57 22.31
C ILE A 177 6.96 -1.76 22.53
N PRO A 178 7.81 -1.75 23.57
CA PRO A 178 8.74 -2.84 23.83
C PRO A 178 7.97 -4.15 24.11
N THR A 179 8.31 -5.19 23.38
CA THR A 179 7.78 -6.54 23.61
C THR A 179 8.92 -7.52 23.83
N THR A 180 8.73 -8.44 24.77
CA THR A 180 9.68 -9.51 25.04
C THR A 180 9.03 -10.87 24.77
N THR A 181 9.86 -11.89 24.56
CA THR A 181 9.37 -13.27 24.35
C THR A 181 8.59 -13.82 25.56
N ARG A 182 8.89 -13.30 26.76
CA ARG A 182 8.24 -13.71 28.02
C ARG A 182 6.85 -13.09 28.23
N MET A 183 6.53 -11.99 27.52
CA MET A 183 5.21 -11.37 27.65
C MET A 183 4.12 -12.26 27.08
N THR A 184 3.02 -12.37 27.81
CA THR A 184 1.80 -13.01 27.33
C THR A 184 1.10 -12.14 26.29
N GLN A 185 0.25 -12.75 25.46
CA GLN A 185 -0.60 -12.00 24.53
C GLN A 185 -1.43 -10.93 25.27
N ALA A 186 -2.03 -11.26 26.42
CA ALA A 186 -2.84 -10.33 27.20
C ALA A 186 -2.04 -9.11 27.64
N GLN A 187 -0.82 -9.29 28.15
CA GLN A 187 0.05 -8.17 28.53
C GLN A 187 0.39 -7.25 27.37
N ILE A 188 0.69 -7.81 26.19
CA ILE A 188 0.96 -7.02 24.99
C ILE A 188 -0.31 -6.27 24.53
N THR A 189 -1.48 -6.96 24.56
CA THR A 189 -2.77 -6.35 24.20
C THR A 189 -3.12 -5.19 25.12
N ASP A 190 -2.91 -5.33 26.44
CA ASP A 190 -3.16 -4.27 27.41
C ASP A 190 -2.26 -3.06 27.17
N ALA A 191 -0.96 -3.29 26.94
CA ALA A 191 0.00 -2.23 26.60
C ALA A 191 -0.39 -1.53 25.29
N VAL A 192 -0.77 -2.27 24.25
CA VAL A 192 -1.26 -1.72 22.97
C VAL A 192 -2.49 -0.85 23.20
N CYS A 193 -3.54 -1.37 23.82
CA CYS A 193 -4.78 -0.63 24.03
C CYS A 193 -4.54 0.66 24.84
N HIS A 194 -3.74 0.58 25.90
CA HIS A 194 -3.38 1.75 26.69
C HIS A 194 -2.63 2.80 25.86
N THR A 195 -1.56 2.40 25.18
CA THR A 195 -0.72 3.30 24.41
C THR A 195 -1.46 3.93 23.22
N TYR A 196 -2.27 3.14 22.49
CA TYR A 196 -3.08 3.64 21.37
C TYR A 196 -4.10 4.70 21.82
N ASN A 197 -4.76 4.47 22.95
CA ASN A 197 -5.69 5.45 23.52
C ASN A 197 -4.96 6.71 24.02
N THR A 198 -3.81 6.56 24.67
CA THR A 198 -3.00 7.68 25.19
C THR A 198 -2.40 8.49 24.06
N ALA A 199 -1.91 7.86 22.98
CA ALA A 199 -1.40 8.51 21.78
C ALA A 199 -2.49 9.21 20.96
N GLY A 200 -3.77 9.02 21.29
CA GLY A 200 -4.89 9.66 20.62
C GLY A 200 -5.16 9.14 19.21
N ILE A 201 -4.90 7.84 18.96
CA ILE A 201 -5.19 7.22 17.66
C ILE A 201 -6.69 7.28 17.39
N GLN A 202 -7.07 7.81 16.22
CA GLN A 202 -8.46 7.98 15.78
C GLN A 202 -8.85 7.03 14.65
N LEU A 203 -7.85 6.54 13.89
CA LEU A 203 -8.05 5.66 12.74
C LEU A 203 -7.02 4.53 12.77
N VAL A 204 -7.49 3.30 12.69
CA VAL A 204 -6.66 2.10 12.58
C VAL A 204 -6.94 1.45 11.22
N LEU A 205 -5.91 1.35 10.40
CA LEU A 205 -5.93 0.73 9.08
C LEU A 205 -5.28 -0.65 9.17
N ILE A 206 -6.01 -1.70 8.88
CA ILE A 206 -5.52 -3.08 8.90
C ILE A 206 -5.55 -3.62 7.49
N ASP A 207 -4.38 -3.83 6.90
CA ASP A 207 -4.25 -4.34 5.54
C ASP A 207 -3.93 -5.83 5.50
N GLU A 208 -4.26 -6.46 4.37
CA GLU A 208 -4.05 -7.88 4.12
C GLU A 208 -4.78 -8.81 5.11
N ILE A 209 -5.96 -8.40 5.58
CA ILE A 209 -6.74 -9.14 6.59
C ILE A 209 -7.07 -10.59 6.17
N HIS A 210 -7.12 -10.87 4.88
CA HIS A 210 -7.35 -12.21 4.34
C HIS A 210 -6.22 -13.21 4.65
N ARG A 211 -5.03 -12.73 5.11
CA ARG A 211 -3.94 -13.60 5.58
C ARG A 211 -4.23 -14.28 6.91
N LEU A 212 -5.23 -13.80 7.66
CA LEU A 212 -5.76 -14.54 8.79
C LEU A 212 -6.52 -15.76 8.27
N ASN A 213 -6.18 -16.93 8.77
CA ASN A 213 -6.91 -18.16 8.43
C ASN A 213 -7.80 -18.60 9.60
N PRO A 214 -9.04 -18.10 9.71
CA PRO A 214 -9.92 -18.39 10.85
C PRO A 214 -10.41 -19.85 10.91
N ARG A 215 -10.11 -20.66 9.91
CA ARG A 215 -10.37 -22.11 9.93
C ARG A 215 -9.41 -22.85 10.86
N THR A 216 -8.26 -22.26 11.19
CA THR A 216 -7.33 -22.78 12.18
C THR A 216 -7.65 -22.21 13.56
N THR A 217 -7.35 -22.93 14.63
CA THR A 217 -7.53 -22.44 16.01
C THR A 217 -6.81 -21.12 16.23
N THR A 218 -5.60 -20.99 15.71
CA THR A 218 -4.79 -19.77 15.82
C THR A 218 -5.39 -18.58 15.07
N GLY A 219 -5.96 -18.81 13.90
CA GLY A 219 -6.63 -17.76 13.12
C GLY A 219 -7.96 -17.33 13.76
N ALA A 220 -8.71 -18.23 14.38
CA ALA A 220 -9.91 -17.89 15.14
C ALA A 220 -9.56 -17.00 16.35
N GLN A 221 -8.49 -17.32 17.07
CA GLN A 221 -7.99 -16.48 18.17
C GLN A 221 -7.54 -15.10 17.70
N ALA A 222 -6.95 -14.98 16.51
CA ALA A 222 -6.59 -13.68 15.94
C ALA A 222 -7.82 -12.84 15.56
N ALA A 223 -8.90 -13.49 15.12
CA ALA A 223 -10.17 -12.80 14.87
C ALA A 223 -10.83 -12.31 16.18
N ASP A 224 -10.81 -13.12 17.23
CA ASP A 224 -11.31 -12.73 18.57
C ASP A 224 -10.47 -11.56 19.13
N LEU A 225 -9.15 -11.57 18.93
CA LEU A 225 -8.27 -10.45 19.31
C LEU A 225 -8.67 -9.15 18.57
N LEU A 226 -8.91 -9.19 17.27
CA LEU A 226 -9.32 -7.99 16.52
C LEU A 226 -10.62 -7.41 17.07
N LYS A 227 -11.56 -8.27 17.47
CA LYS A 227 -12.79 -7.84 18.10
C LYS A 227 -12.49 -7.15 19.45
N ASP A 228 -11.65 -7.75 20.31
CA ASP A 228 -11.23 -7.15 21.59
C ASP A 228 -10.57 -5.78 21.39
N LEU A 229 -9.66 -5.66 20.40
CA LEU A 229 -9.00 -4.39 20.07
C LEU A 229 -10.00 -3.32 19.62
N THR A 230 -11.00 -3.68 18.79
CA THR A 230 -12.03 -2.71 18.35
C THR A 230 -12.95 -2.24 19.47
N GLU A 231 -13.13 -3.05 20.51
CA GLU A 231 -13.93 -2.66 21.67
C GLU A 231 -13.14 -1.79 22.67
N ARG A 232 -11.81 -1.99 22.77
CA ARG A 232 -10.94 -1.32 23.75
C ARG A 232 -10.22 -0.08 23.23
N ILE A 233 -9.94 0.01 21.93
CA ILE A 233 -9.30 1.17 21.32
C ILE A 233 -10.36 2.12 20.78
N ARG A 234 -10.27 3.40 21.18
CA ARG A 234 -11.23 4.45 20.81
C ARG A 234 -10.99 5.00 19.39
N ALA A 235 -10.89 4.13 18.41
CA ALA A 235 -10.60 4.47 17.01
C ALA A 235 -11.63 3.88 16.04
N THR A 236 -11.70 4.44 14.84
CA THR A 236 -12.40 3.82 13.71
C THR A 236 -11.49 2.79 13.07
N PHE A 237 -11.97 1.57 12.84
CA PHE A 237 -11.22 0.50 12.23
C PHE A 237 -11.61 0.32 10.76
N VAL A 238 -10.61 0.16 9.90
CA VAL A 238 -10.79 -0.16 8.47
C VAL A 238 -10.00 -1.43 8.16
N TYR A 239 -10.69 -2.46 7.71
CA TYR A 239 -10.10 -3.74 7.32
C TYR A 239 -10.01 -3.83 5.80
N ALA A 240 -8.85 -4.15 5.24
CA ALA A 240 -8.69 -4.36 3.81
C ALA A 240 -8.12 -5.73 3.48
N GLY A 241 -8.61 -6.33 2.40
CA GLY A 241 -8.11 -7.62 1.93
C GLY A 241 -8.80 -8.12 0.66
N ILE A 242 -8.36 -9.29 0.22
CA ILE A 242 -8.95 -9.98 -0.94
C ILE A 242 -10.15 -10.79 -0.44
N ASP A 243 -11.30 -10.70 -1.13
CA ASP A 243 -12.50 -11.49 -0.89
C ASP A 243 -12.90 -11.58 0.60
N VAL A 244 -12.74 -10.47 1.32
CA VAL A 244 -12.89 -10.41 2.77
C VAL A 244 -14.26 -10.90 3.24
N THR A 245 -15.30 -10.64 2.46
CA THR A 245 -16.69 -11.01 2.79
C THR A 245 -16.94 -12.52 2.82
N THR A 246 -16.11 -13.30 2.13
CA THR A 246 -16.21 -14.77 2.12
C THR A 246 -15.33 -15.43 3.17
N THR A 247 -14.51 -14.63 3.86
CA THR A 247 -13.62 -15.16 4.91
C THR A 247 -14.41 -15.47 6.18
N PRO A 248 -14.07 -16.53 6.91
CA PRO A 248 -14.70 -16.87 8.20
C PRO A 248 -14.58 -15.75 9.26
N LEU A 249 -13.71 -14.76 9.07
CA LEU A 249 -13.58 -13.60 9.93
C LEU A 249 -14.89 -12.77 9.98
N PHE A 250 -15.63 -12.73 8.86
CA PHE A 250 -16.88 -11.97 8.72
C PHE A 250 -18.10 -12.86 8.46
N THR A 251 -17.91 -14.19 8.45
CA THR A 251 -18.99 -15.17 8.27
C THR A 251 -19.15 -16.06 9.51
N GLY A 252 -20.25 -16.82 9.57
CA GLY A 252 -20.57 -17.65 10.73
C GLY A 252 -20.98 -16.83 11.96
N VAL A 253 -21.28 -17.51 13.08
CA VAL A 253 -21.82 -16.87 14.29
C VAL A 253 -20.87 -15.81 14.86
N ARG A 254 -19.56 -16.08 14.90
CA ARG A 254 -18.56 -15.14 15.42
C ARG A 254 -18.32 -13.96 14.47
N GLY A 255 -18.23 -14.23 13.17
CA GLY A 255 -18.00 -13.22 12.15
C GLY A 255 -19.20 -12.30 11.92
N ALA A 256 -20.41 -12.80 12.11
CA ALA A 256 -21.64 -12.03 11.95
C ALA A 256 -21.69 -10.78 12.86
N GLN A 257 -21.10 -10.83 14.05
CA GLN A 257 -21.04 -9.68 14.95
C GLN A 257 -20.14 -8.56 14.41
N LEU A 258 -18.99 -8.91 13.83
CA LEU A 258 -18.11 -7.93 13.16
C LEU A 258 -18.76 -7.41 11.87
N ALA A 259 -19.35 -8.29 11.08
CA ALA A 259 -20.03 -7.95 9.85
C ALA A 259 -21.24 -7.01 10.06
N ALA A 260 -22.02 -7.24 11.11
CA ALA A 260 -23.17 -6.40 11.44
C ALA A 260 -22.82 -4.95 11.80
N ARG A 261 -21.57 -4.68 12.15
CA ARG A 261 -21.06 -3.34 12.49
C ARG A 261 -20.16 -2.74 11.41
N ALA A 262 -19.96 -3.47 10.31
CA ALA A 262 -19.05 -3.05 9.26
C ALA A 262 -19.79 -2.63 7.99
N THR A 263 -19.43 -1.47 7.45
CA THR A 263 -19.88 -1.04 6.13
C THR A 263 -18.89 -1.56 5.08
N LEU A 264 -19.43 -2.22 4.05
CA LEU A 264 -18.64 -2.81 2.98
C LEU A 264 -18.37 -1.81 1.85
N ILE A 265 -17.12 -1.71 1.45
CA ILE A 265 -16.68 -0.91 0.30
C ILE A 265 -15.97 -1.82 -0.68
N HIS A 266 -16.44 -1.85 -1.90
CA HIS A 266 -15.84 -2.62 -2.97
C HIS A 266 -14.81 -1.79 -3.74
N CYS A 267 -13.54 -2.22 -3.68
CA CYS A 267 -12.47 -1.81 -4.57
C CYS A 267 -12.41 -2.82 -5.73
N GLY A 268 -13.31 -2.68 -6.68
CA GLY A 268 -13.36 -3.53 -7.86
C GLY A 268 -12.58 -2.95 -9.05
N PRO A 269 -12.51 -3.72 -10.15
CA PRO A 269 -12.07 -3.18 -11.42
C PRO A 269 -12.95 -1.99 -11.84
N LEU A 270 -12.32 -1.00 -12.46
CA LEU A 270 -13.06 0.13 -13.02
C LEU A 270 -13.87 -0.35 -14.24
N PRO A 271 -15.18 -0.19 -14.26
CA PRO A 271 -15.97 -0.60 -15.41
C PRO A 271 -15.71 0.34 -16.60
N ALA A 272 -15.76 -0.21 -17.81
CA ALA A 272 -15.67 0.60 -19.03
C ALA A 272 -16.85 1.60 -19.10
N HIS A 273 -18.04 1.17 -18.67
CA HIS A 273 -19.25 1.96 -18.58
C HIS A 273 -19.97 1.74 -17.26
N HIS A 274 -20.56 2.79 -16.70
CA HIS A 274 -21.48 2.74 -15.56
C HIS A 274 -22.61 3.73 -15.80
N GLY A 275 -23.75 3.26 -16.32
CA GLY A 275 -24.79 4.12 -16.83
C GLY A 275 -24.25 5.00 -17.98
N GLN A 276 -24.35 6.32 -17.82
CA GLN A 276 -23.81 7.29 -18.79
C GLN A 276 -22.34 7.67 -18.55
N THR A 277 -21.75 7.24 -17.43
CA THR A 277 -20.35 7.54 -17.09
C THR A 277 -19.38 6.50 -17.64
N ARG A 278 -18.14 6.91 -17.84
CA ARG A 278 -17.05 6.05 -18.33
C ARG A 278 -15.87 6.05 -17.34
N PRO A 279 -16.03 5.46 -16.13
CA PRO A 279 -15.06 5.62 -15.05
C PRO A 279 -13.64 5.22 -15.42
N PHE A 280 -13.48 4.20 -16.27
CA PHE A 280 -12.16 3.79 -16.77
C PHE A 280 -11.56 4.85 -17.69
N THR A 281 -12.33 5.39 -18.65
CA THR A 281 -11.86 6.42 -19.58
C THR A 281 -11.56 7.73 -18.86
N ASP A 282 -12.39 8.11 -17.88
CA ASP A 282 -12.18 9.30 -17.05
C ASP A 282 -10.86 9.19 -16.28
N THR A 283 -10.61 8.01 -15.70
CA THR A 283 -9.32 7.72 -15.01
C THR A 283 -8.13 7.76 -15.96
N LEU A 284 -8.30 7.31 -17.22
CA LEU A 284 -7.24 7.42 -18.23
C LEU A 284 -6.92 8.88 -18.57
N THR A 285 -7.94 9.72 -18.65
CA THR A 285 -7.76 11.17 -18.88
C THR A 285 -7.00 11.81 -17.72
N ASP A 286 -7.34 11.47 -16.47
CA ASP A 286 -6.62 11.97 -15.30
C ASP A 286 -5.16 11.51 -15.28
N LEU A 287 -4.90 10.25 -15.64
CA LEU A 287 -3.55 9.70 -15.73
C LEU A 287 -2.75 10.35 -16.86
N GLU A 288 -3.37 10.58 -18.00
CA GLU A 288 -2.73 11.25 -19.14
C GLU A 288 -2.38 12.70 -18.80
N ASN A 289 -3.27 13.44 -18.17
CA ASN A 289 -3.03 14.82 -17.71
C ASN A 289 -1.90 14.91 -16.66
N ALA A 290 -1.61 13.81 -15.97
CA ALA A 290 -0.50 13.74 -15.02
C ALA A 290 0.84 13.30 -15.67
N LEU A 291 0.88 13.01 -16.98
CA LEU A 291 2.12 12.65 -17.65
C LEU A 291 3.03 13.88 -17.83
N ASP A 292 4.31 13.67 -17.61
CA ASP A 292 5.37 14.64 -17.88
C ASP A 292 6.26 14.15 -19.02
N LEU A 293 5.71 14.24 -20.24
CA LEU A 293 6.33 13.79 -21.49
C LEU A 293 6.23 14.91 -22.55
N HIS A 294 7.33 15.24 -23.19
CA HIS A 294 7.43 16.42 -24.06
C HIS A 294 6.68 16.30 -25.40
N HIS A 295 6.53 15.08 -25.91
CA HIS A 295 5.94 14.83 -27.23
C HIS A 295 4.68 13.96 -27.16
N HIS A 296 4.11 13.79 -25.98
CA HIS A 296 2.88 13.02 -25.82
C HIS A 296 1.68 13.83 -26.31
N THR A 297 0.83 13.20 -27.10
CA THR A 297 -0.39 13.84 -27.63
C THR A 297 -1.57 13.56 -26.70
N PRO A 298 -2.21 14.60 -26.15
CA PRO A 298 -3.42 14.43 -25.34
C PRO A 298 -4.52 13.66 -26.08
N GLY A 299 -5.25 12.82 -25.37
CA GLY A 299 -6.30 11.94 -25.92
C GLY A 299 -5.80 10.58 -26.41
N THR A 300 -4.47 10.33 -26.40
CA THR A 300 -3.91 9.05 -26.81
C THR A 300 -4.34 7.89 -25.91
N LEU A 301 -4.26 8.07 -24.58
CA LEU A 301 -4.66 7.02 -23.65
C LEU A 301 -6.17 6.76 -23.67
N PRO A 302 -7.05 7.77 -23.64
CA PRO A 302 -8.49 7.60 -23.82
C PRO A 302 -8.85 6.93 -25.15
N HIS A 303 -8.16 7.23 -26.26
CA HIS A 303 -8.36 6.57 -27.56
C HIS A 303 -8.11 5.06 -27.47
N HIS A 304 -7.14 4.64 -26.68
CA HIS A 304 -6.81 3.23 -26.44
C HIS A 304 -7.58 2.59 -25.26
N ALA A 305 -8.65 3.23 -24.76
CA ALA A 305 -9.38 2.74 -23.58
C ALA A 305 -9.87 1.27 -23.70
N PRO A 306 -10.44 0.79 -24.82
CA PRO A 306 -10.84 -0.61 -24.94
C PRO A 306 -9.67 -1.58 -24.80
N TYR A 307 -8.56 -1.28 -25.46
CA TYR A 307 -7.32 -2.07 -25.39
C TYR A 307 -6.75 -2.09 -23.96
N LEU A 308 -6.63 -0.92 -23.33
CA LEU A 308 -6.11 -0.79 -21.97
C LEU A 308 -7.00 -1.47 -20.94
N HIS A 309 -8.34 -1.37 -21.11
CA HIS A 309 -9.29 -2.05 -20.25
C HIS A 309 -9.15 -3.58 -20.36
N GLN A 310 -9.08 -4.11 -21.57
CA GLN A 310 -8.86 -5.54 -21.79
C GLN A 310 -7.53 -5.98 -21.16
N ARG A 311 -6.42 -5.27 -21.41
CA ARG A 311 -5.09 -5.64 -20.93
C ARG A 311 -4.94 -5.62 -19.41
N THR A 312 -5.67 -4.74 -18.73
CA THR A 312 -5.60 -4.57 -17.27
C THR A 312 -6.80 -5.18 -16.54
N ALA A 313 -7.79 -5.68 -17.27
CA ALA A 313 -9.12 -6.07 -16.75
C ALA A 313 -9.75 -4.96 -15.88
N GLY A 314 -9.53 -3.68 -16.25
CA GLY A 314 -10.00 -2.54 -15.48
C GLY A 314 -9.33 -2.35 -14.10
N ARG A 315 -8.26 -3.09 -13.77
CA ARG A 315 -7.59 -2.98 -12.47
C ARG A 315 -6.68 -1.78 -12.42
N ILE A 316 -6.94 -0.87 -11.50
CA ILE A 316 -6.19 0.39 -11.38
C ILE A 316 -4.70 0.18 -11.11
N GLY A 317 -4.33 -0.84 -10.32
CA GLY A 317 -2.93 -1.15 -10.03
C GLY A 317 -2.16 -1.61 -11.27
N SER A 318 -2.74 -2.49 -12.10
CA SER A 318 -2.16 -2.93 -13.36
C SER A 318 -2.12 -1.77 -14.37
N LEU A 319 -3.17 -0.93 -14.41
CA LEU A 319 -3.24 0.23 -15.30
C LEU A 319 -2.17 1.28 -14.99
N THR A 320 -2.07 1.70 -13.74
CA THR A 320 -1.06 2.69 -13.32
C THR A 320 0.35 2.17 -13.53
N ARG A 321 0.60 0.89 -13.27
CA ARG A 321 1.89 0.24 -13.55
C ARG A 321 2.22 0.28 -15.04
N LEU A 322 1.27 -0.06 -15.90
CA LEU A 322 1.44 -0.05 -17.36
C LEU A 322 1.83 1.34 -17.85
N ILE A 323 1.06 2.36 -17.49
CA ILE A 323 1.28 3.74 -17.95
C ILE A 323 2.60 4.29 -17.41
N ARG A 324 2.93 4.06 -16.13
CA ARG A 324 4.18 4.53 -15.53
C ARG A 324 5.41 3.89 -16.19
N GLN A 325 5.39 2.58 -16.41
CA GLN A 325 6.50 1.91 -17.08
C GLN A 325 6.65 2.38 -18.54
N ALA A 326 5.54 2.58 -19.25
CA ALA A 326 5.57 3.14 -20.59
C ALA A 326 6.14 4.57 -20.62
N ALA A 327 5.78 5.41 -19.64
CA ALA A 327 6.32 6.77 -19.51
C ALA A 327 7.82 6.77 -19.21
N ILE A 328 8.27 5.96 -18.25
CA ILE A 328 9.69 5.81 -17.91
C ILE A 328 10.48 5.32 -19.15
N THR A 329 9.95 4.33 -19.86
CA THR A 329 10.57 3.83 -21.10
C THR A 329 10.66 4.92 -22.17
N ALA A 330 9.60 5.73 -22.34
CA ALA A 330 9.58 6.83 -23.31
C ALA A 330 10.60 7.92 -22.99
N ILE A 331 10.83 8.20 -21.71
CA ILE A 331 11.90 9.14 -21.26
C ILE A 331 13.27 8.52 -21.49
N HIS A 332 13.44 7.22 -21.20
CA HIS A 332 14.73 6.54 -21.37
C HIS A 332 15.21 6.48 -22.81
N ASN A 333 14.31 6.16 -23.74
CA ASN A 333 14.64 6.03 -25.17
C ASN A 333 14.52 7.35 -25.94
N GLY A 334 14.15 8.46 -25.28
CA GLY A 334 14.03 9.79 -25.87
C GLY A 334 12.83 9.98 -26.80
N THR A 335 11.90 9.02 -26.89
CA THR A 335 10.69 9.19 -27.74
C THR A 335 9.70 10.18 -27.13
N GLU A 336 9.72 10.35 -25.80
CA GLU A 336 8.92 11.32 -25.04
C GLU A 336 7.40 11.23 -25.31
N LYS A 337 6.93 10.06 -25.72
CA LYS A 337 5.50 9.80 -26.00
C LYS A 337 5.16 8.33 -25.73
N ILE A 338 3.95 8.09 -25.25
CA ILE A 338 3.37 6.77 -25.14
C ILE A 338 2.64 6.45 -26.44
N THR A 339 2.94 5.29 -27.02
CA THR A 339 2.29 4.74 -28.20
C THR A 339 1.77 3.35 -27.89
N LYS A 340 0.90 2.79 -28.76
CA LYS A 340 0.46 1.42 -28.63
C LYS A 340 1.65 0.44 -28.56
N ALA A 341 2.67 0.64 -29.39
CA ALA A 341 3.88 -0.18 -29.39
C ALA A 341 4.64 -0.10 -28.05
N THR A 342 4.74 1.10 -27.45
CA THR A 342 5.34 1.25 -26.12
C THR A 342 4.54 0.52 -25.06
N LEU A 343 3.20 0.59 -25.12
CA LEU A 343 2.30 -0.13 -24.20
C LEU A 343 2.41 -1.65 -24.39
N ASP A 344 2.50 -2.15 -25.63
CA ASP A 344 2.65 -3.58 -25.92
C ASP A 344 3.98 -4.15 -25.39
N ALA A 345 5.04 -3.34 -25.39
CA ALA A 345 6.37 -3.74 -24.90
C ALA A 345 6.46 -3.85 -23.38
N VAL A 346 5.57 -3.22 -22.63
CA VAL A 346 5.56 -3.32 -21.17
C VAL A 346 5.07 -4.70 -20.73
N GLN A 347 5.82 -5.35 -19.84
CA GLN A 347 5.39 -6.58 -19.16
C GLN A 347 4.71 -6.22 -17.82
N LEU A 348 3.47 -6.65 -17.68
CA LEU A 348 2.68 -6.47 -16.46
C LEU A 348 2.93 -7.57 -15.43
N ASP A 349 2.04 -7.68 -14.47
CA ASP A 349 2.04 -8.79 -13.54
C ASP A 349 1.61 -10.10 -14.23
N HIS A 350 2.04 -11.23 -13.67
CA HIS A 350 1.81 -12.56 -14.25
C HIS A 350 0.33 -12.82 -14.58
N HIS A 351 -0.58 -12.37 -13.71
CA HIS A 351 -2.01 -12.58 -13.91
C HIS A 351 -2.52 -11.80 -15.14
N ALA A 352 -2.13 -10.54 -15.29
CA ALA A 352 -2.50 -9.72 -16.44
C ALA A 352 -1.92 -10.27 -17.75
N GLU A 353 -0.66 -10.71 -17.76
CA GLU A 353 -0.03 -11.28 -18.93
C GLU A 353 -0.65 -12.62 -19.36
N THR A 354 -1.02 -13.47 -18.39
CA THR A 354 -1.58 -14.79 -18.68
C THR A 354 -3.03 -14.74 -19.13
N HIS A 355 -3.84 -13.85 -18.55
CA HIS A 355 -5.29 -13.89 -18.73
C HIS A 355 -5.85 -12.73 -19.56
N HIS A 356 -5.09 -11.65 -19.72
CA HIS A 356 -5.61 -10.40 -20.29
C HIS A 356 -4.77 -9.82 -21.42
N ARG A 357 -3.63 -10.43 -21.75
CA ARG A 357 -2.83 -9.97 -22.88
C ARG A 357 -3.59 -10.24 -24.17
N PRO A 358 -3.87 -9.21 -25.01
CA PRO A 358 -4.50 -9.42 -26.29
C PRO A 358 -3.62 -10.33 -27.18
N THR A 359 -4.22 -11.38 -27.74
CA THR A 359 -3.53 -12.23 -28.72
C THR A 359 -3.22 -11.39 -29.93
N THR A 360 -1.95 -11.25 -30.28
CA THR A 360 -1.56 -10.60 -31.52
C THR A 360 -2.08 -11.47 -32.65
N GLN A 361 -3.12 -11.03 -33.34
CA GLN A 361 -3.50 -11.65 -34.61
C GLN A 361 -2.39 -11.29 -35.61
N HIS A 362 -1.64 -12.30 -36.05
CA HIS A 362 -0.68 -12.22 -37.13
C HIS A 362 -1.39 -12.14 -38.47
#